data_0b1a7ff23f491dac361126c331faad01
#
_entry.id   0b1a7ff23f491dac361126c331faad01
#
_cell.length_a   1.000
_cell.length_b   1.000
_cell.length_c   1.000
_cell.angle_alpha   90.00
_cell.angle_beta   90.00
_cell.angle_gamma   90.00
#
_symmetry.space_group_name_H-M   'P 1'
#
loop_
_entity.id
_entity.type
_entity.pdbx_description
1 polymer ?
#
loop_
_entity_poly.entity_id
_entity_poly.type
_entity_poly.pdbx_seq_one_letter_code
_entity_poly.pdbx_strand_id
1 'polypeptide(L)'
;MAASDNAKSAMIEAAERMYAERGIDGVSMRDVAAAAGQRNNSAVQYHFGGRDGLLLAVFRYRMADVNDARRRYLEEIDRQGRGDDLRALVEAGIRPLAEFLGSEPEGSHYARFIARVAPSVDFVGGALEEIRDANSEVVARLVRTLGHLSRRVAYERVDLMYNMVVSALAVYEQRRAEGLPVVQATFAETVDHLIDMAVGSLEAADSKAGRRRRAAAAH
;
A
#
# COMPACT_ATOMS: atom_id res chain seq x y z
N MET A 1 15.31 20.22 18.98
CA MET A 1 14.19 19.52 18.33
C MET A 1 14.44 19.39 16.82
N ALA A 2 14.61 20.45 16.03
CA ALA A 2 14.80 20.35 14.58
C ALA A 2 15.93 19.42 14.07
N ALA A 3 17.08 19.36 14.71
CA ALA A 3 18.19 18.49 14.28
C ALA A 3 17.91 17.00 14.52
N SER A 4 17.17 16.65 15.58
CA SER A 4 16.75 15.27 15.87
C SER A 4 15.67 14.79 14.88
N ASP A 5 14.75 15.68 14.50
CA ASP A 5 13.68 15.36 13.55
C ASP A 5 14.25 15.17 12.14
N ASN A 6 15.21 15.99 11.74
CA ASN A 6 15.93 15.84 10.48
C ASN A 6 16.72 14.52 10.41
N ALA A 7 17.37 14.11 11.52
CA ALA A 7 18.06 12.83 11.59
C ALA A 7 17.10 11.63 11.46
N LYS A 8 15.91 11.71 12.08
CA LYS A 8 14.86 10.67 11.95
C LYS A 8 14.38 10.55 10.50
N SER A 9 14.02 11.66 9.87
CA SER A 9 13.56 11.66 8.47
C SER A 9 14.62 11.10 7.53
N ALA A 10 15.88 11.50 7.68
CA ALA A 10 16.98 10.97 6.87
C ALA A 10 17.18 9.45 7.04
N MET A 11 17.01 8.91 8.25
CA MET A 11 17.07 7.46 8.48
C MET A 11 15.85 6.73 7.89
N ILE A 12 14.67 7.31 7.95
CA ILE A 12 13.45 6.75 7.34
C ILE A 12 13.62 6.66 5.82
N GLU A 13 14.07 7.73 5.16
CA GLU A 13 14.28 7.78 3.71
C GLU A 13 15.39 6.82 3.26
N ALA A 14 16.49 6.75 4.01
CA ALA A 14 17.57 5.78 3.75
C ALA A 14 17.06 4.34 3.89
N ALA A 15 16.26 4.04 4.92
CA ALA A 15 15.70 2.73 5.15
C ALA A 15 14.71 2.33 4.06
N GLU A 16 13.80 3.22 3.67
CA GLU A 16 12.83 2.99 2.58
C GLU A 16 13.55 2.55 1.30
N ARG A 17 14.54 3.35 0.85
CA ARG A 17 15.33 3.04 -0.33
C ARG A 17 16.05 1.70 -0.22
N MET A 18 16.77 1.49 0.88
CA MET A 18 17.58 0.27 1.07
C MET A 18 16.72 -0.99 1.16
N TYR A 19 15.59 -0.93 1.86
CA TYR A 19 14.64 -2.05 1.90
C TYR A 19 13.98 -2.32 0.56
N ALA A 20 13.66 -1.28 -0.21
CA ALA A 20 13.14 -1.41 -1.56
C ALA A 20 14.14 -2.07 -2.51
N GLU A 21 15.44 -1.82 -2.34
CA GLU A 21 16.51 -2.36 -3.20
C GLU A 21 16.96 -3.76 -2.78
N ARG A 22 17.15 -4.00 -1.48
CA ARG A 22 17.86 -5.17 -0.93
C ARG A 22 16.98 -6.12 -0.12
N GLY A 23 15.74 -5.74 0.17
CA GLY A 23 14.87 -6.46 1.10
C GLY A 23 15.25 -6.21 2.57
N ILE A 24 14.42 -6.72 3.48
CA ILE A 24 14.61 -6.50 4.94
C ILE A 24 15.91 -7.14 5.44
N ASP A 25 16.19 -8.38 5.02
CA ASP A 25 17.32 -9.16 5.51
C ASP A 25 18.67 -8.69 4.95
N GLY A 26 18.65 -8.00 3.79
CA GLY A 26 19.82 -7.44 3.13
C GLY A 26 20.30 -6.09 3.71
N VAL A 27 19.64 -5.57 4.76
CA VAL A 27 19.93 -4.23 5.31
C VAL A 27 20.22 -4.30 6.80
N SER A 28 21.41 -3.85 7.20
CA SER A 28 21.73 -3.69 8.62
C SER A 28 21.35 -2.30 9.13
N MET A 29 21.06 -2.21 10.43
CA MET A 29 20.78 -0.92 11.10
C MET A 29 21.97 0.04 11.04
N ARG A 30 23.18 -0.51 10.98
CA ARG A 30 24.42 0.25 10.81
C ARG A 30 24.49 0.90 9.43
N ASP A 31 24.10 0.16 8.39
CA ASP A 31 24.10 0.67 7.01
C ASP A 31 23.09 1.81 6.86
N VAL A 32 21.91 1.68 7.48
CA VAL A 32 20.89 2.76 7.50
C VAL A 32 21.44 4.00 8.20
N ALA A 33 22.05 3.85 9.39
CA ALA A 33 22.64 4.97 10.11
C ALA A 33 23.73 5.66 9.27
N ALA A 34 24.62 4.89 8.64
CA ALA A 34 25.69 5.41 7.79
C ALA A 34 25.13 6.14 6.55
N ALA A 35 24.13 5.55 5.86
CA ALA A 35 23.48 6.15 4.69
C ALA A 35 22.73 7.46 5.03
N ALA A 36 22.23 7.58 6.27
CA ALA A 36 21.61 8.79 6.81
C ALA A 36 22.62 9.80 7.38
N GLY A 37 23.93 9.61 7.17
CA GLY A 37 24.96 10.51 7.67
C GLY A 37 25.15 10.51 9.18
N GLN A 38 24.66 9.48 9.88
CA GLN A 38 24.79 9.39 11.33
C GLN A 38 26.15 8.79 11.70
N ARG A 39 26.90 9.49 12.55
CA ARG A 39 28.20 9.00 13.07
C ARG A 39 28.04 7.89 14.11
N ASN A 40 26.90 7.87 14.79
CA ASN A 40 26.61 6.88 15.82
C ASN A 40 25.84 5.69 15.22
N ASN A 41 26.45 4.52 15.19
CA ASN A 41 25.84 3.28 14.71
C ASN A 41 24.62 2.82 15.53
N SER A 42 24.45 3.35 16.75
CA SER A 42 23.28 3.07 17.59
C SER A 42 22.12 4.05 17.38
N ALA A 43 22.22 4.96 16.40
CA ALA A 43 21.18 5.98 16.15
C ALA A 43 19.82 5.34 15.86
N VAL A 44 19.76 4.29 15.04
CA VAL A 44 18.52 3.57 14.74
C VAL A 44 17.91 2.95 16.01
N GLN A 45 18.75 2.30 16.85
CA GLN A 45 18.29 1.74 18.12
C GLN A 45 17.75 2.81 19.05
N TYR A 46 18.41 3.96 19.12
CA TYR A 46 17.98 5.08 19.96
C TYR A 46 16.66 5.71 19.49
N HIS A 47 16.48 5.92 18.18
CA HIS A 47 15.33 6.64 17.64
C HIS A 47 14.12 5.75 17.38
N PHE A 48 14.32 4.48 17.08
CA PHE A 48 13.26 3.57 16.60
C PHE A 48 13.13 2.28 17.42
N GLY A 49 14.02 2.01 18.37
CA GLY A 49 14.00 0.75 19.13
C GLY A 49 14.49 -0.47 18.33
N GLY A 50 15.02 -0.27 17.13
CA GLY A 50 15.55 -1.33 16.27
C GLY A 50 14.88 -1.43 14.92
N ARG A 51 15.04 -2.61 14.27
CA ARG A 51 14.55 -2.85 12.90
C ARG A 51 13.03 -2.72 12.76
N ASP A 52 12.26 -3.37 13.63
CA ASP A 52 10.81 -3.39 13.55
C ASP A 52 10.21 -1.99 13.76
N GLY A 53 10.75 -1.24 14.73
CA GLY A 53 10.35 0.15 14.95
C GLY A 53 10.71 1.06 13.79
N LEU A 54 11.83 0.82 13.10
CA LEU A 54 12.20 1.56 11.89
C LEU A 54 11.27 1.22 10.72
N LEU A 55 10.97 -0.06 10.49
CA LEU A 55 10.00 -0.49 9.47
C LEU A 55 8.64 0.19 9.68
N LEU A 56 8.16 0.16 10.91
CA LEU A 56 6.90 0.82 11.28
C LEU A 56 6.97 2.34 11.07
N ALA A 57 8.11 2.96 11.37
CA ALA A 57 8.31 4.38 11.15
C ALA A 57 8.28 4.75 9.65
N VAL A 58 8.86 3.93 8.76
CA VAL A 58 8.77 4.13 7.30
C VAL A 58 7.33 4.07 6.84
N PHE A 59 6.56 3.05 7.27
CA PHE A 59 5.14 2.96 6.96
C PHE A 59 4.36 4.19 7.42
N ARG A 60 4.51 4.59 8.68
CA ARG A 60 3.78 5.73 9.25
C ARG A 60 4.10 7.04 8.54
N TYR A 61 5.37 7.26 8.21
CA TYR A 61 5.84 8.50 7.61
C TYR A 61 5.19 8.76 6.26
N ARG A 62 5.13 7.74 5.40
CA ARG A 62 4.53 7.87 4.06
C ARG A 62 3.01 7.74 4.07
N MET A 63 2.48 6.86 4.92
CA MET A 63 1.03 6.66 5.01
C MET A 63 0.28 7.86 5.59
N ALA A 64 0.92 8.77 6.33
CA ALA A 64 0.25 9.95 6.84
C ALA A 64 -0.38 10.78 5.70
N ASP A 65 0.41 11.19 4.72
CA ASP A 65 -0.04 12.01 3.58
C ASP A 65 -1.02 11.25 2.68
N VAL A 66 -0.75 9.96 2.43
CA VAL A 66 -1.62 9.09 1.64
C VAL A 66 -3.00 8.93 2.31
N ASN A 67 -3.04 8.77 3.64
CA ASN A 67 -4.31 8.63 4.36
C ASN A 67 -5.06 9.95 4.49
N ASP A 68 -4.37 11.07 4.55
CA ASP A 68 -5.00 12.40 4.47
C ASP A 68 -5.68 12.60 3.11
N ALA A 69 -5.04 12.18 2.03
CA ALA A 69 -5.65 12.18 0.71
C ALA A 69 -6.85 11.22 0.63
N ARG A 70 -6.75 9.99 1.20
CA ARG A 70 -7.89 9.05 1.26
C ARG A 70 -9.09 9.62 2.00
N ARG A 71 -8.88 10.30 3.13
CA ARG A 71 -9.97 10.96 3.86
C ARG A 71 -10.70 11.97 2.97
N ARG A 72 -9.97 12.79 2.25
CA ARG A 72 -10.58 13.75 1.30
C ARG A 72 -11.37 13.05 0.20
N TYR A 73 -10.86 11.94 -0.34
CA TYR A 73 -11.61 11.13 -1.31
C TYR A 73 -12.90 10.55 -0.71
N LEU A 74 -12.86 10.01 0.49
CA LEU A 74 -14.04 9.47 1.17
C LEU A 74 -15.08 10.56 1.44
N GLU A 75 -14.66 11.71 1.93
CA GLU A 75 -15.55 12.87 2.17
C GLU A 75 -16.20 13.35 0.86
N GLU A 76 -15.46 13.35 -0.25
CA GLU A 76 -15.98 13.72 -1.56
C GLU A 76 -17.03 12.73 -2.08
N ILE A 77 -16.73 11.44 -2.06
CA ILE A 77 -17.70 10.42 -2.53
C ILE A 77 -18.95 10.38 -1.63
N ASP A 78 -18.83 10.62 -0.33
CA ASP A 78 -19.96 10.72 0.58
C ASP A 78 -20.83 11.95 0.27
N ARG A 79 -20.21 13.11 -0.03
CA ARG A 79 -20.92 14.33 -0.42
C ARG A 79 -21.66 14.17 -1.76
N GLN A 80 -21.16 13.31 -2.65
CA GLN A 80 -21.80 12.95 -3.92
C GLN A 80 -22.85 11.86 -3.77
N GLY A 81 -23.07 11.32 -2.58
CA GLY A 81 -24.00 10.19 -2.36
C GLY A 81 -23.49 8.85 -2.94
N ARG A 82 -22.18 8.72 -3.19
CA ARG A 82 -21.54 7.55 -3.80
C ARG A 82 -20.76 6.70 -2.79
N GLY A 83 -21.04 6.83 -1.50
CA GLY A 83 -20.32 6.15 -0.42
C GLY A 83 -20.35 4.61 -0.49
N ASP A 84 -21.30 4.03 -1.24
CA ASP A 84 -21.41 2.58 -1.49
C ASP A 84 -21.13 2.21 -2.97
N ASP A 85 -20.62 3.15 -3.79
CA ASP A 85 -20.23 2.87 -5.17
C ASP A 85 -18.88 2.14 -5.17
N LEU A 86 -18.87 0.91 -5.72
CA LEU A 86 -17.68 0.05 -5.72
C LEU A 86 -16.48 0.72 -6.39
N ARG A 87 -16.69 1.34 -7.56
CA ARG A 87 -15.61 2.02 -8.30
C ARG A 87 -15.06 3.19 -7.49
N ALA A 88 -15.91 4.03 -6.92
CA ALA A 88 -15.49 5.17 -6.12
C ALA A 88 -14.67 4.74 -4.90
N LEU A 89 -15.06 3.65 -4.25
CA LEU A 89 -14.30 3.08 -3.13
C LEU A 89 -12.95 2.49 -3.57
N VAL A 90 -12.88 1.82 -4.72
CA VAL A 90 -11.63 1.34 -5.30
C VAL A 90 -10.71 2.52 -5.65
N GLU A 91 -11.25 3.58 -6.25
CA GLU A 91 -10.50 4.82 -6.52
C GLU A 91 -9.96 5.45 -5.24
N ALA A 92 -10.77 5.57 -4.19
CA ALA A 92 -10.34 6.07 -2.88
C ALA A 92 -9.22 5.23 -2.25
N GLY A 93 -9.19 3.93 -2.52
CA GLY A 93 -8.13 3.02 -2.07
C GLY A 93 -6.81 3.17 -2.86
N ILE A 94 -6.89 3.40 -4.16
CA ILE A 94 -5.74 3.30 -5.09
C ILE A 94 -5.15 4.67 -5.43
N ARG A 95 -5.99 5.67 -5.82
CA ARG A 95 -5.51 6.96 -6.33
C ARG A 95 -4.61 7.71 -5.36
N PRO A 96 -4.88 7.80 -4.04
CA PRO A 96 -4.00 8.53 -3.13
C PRO A 96 -2.57 7.99 -3.10
N LEU A 97 -2.40 6.68 -3.13
CA LEU A 97 -1.08 6.07 -3.21
C LEU A 97 -0.42 6.33 -4.58
N ALA A 98 -1.16 6.18 -5.66
CA ALA A 98 -0.65 6.42 -7.00
C ALA A 98 -0.24 7.89 -7.22
N GLU A 99 -1.05 8.84 -6.76
CA GLU A 99 -0.75 10.27 -6.81
C GLU A 99 0.52 10.61 -6.02
N PHE A 100 0.66 10.03 -4.81
CA PHE A 100 1.88 10.16 -4.03
C PHE A 100 3.11 9.66 -4.82
N LEU A 101 3.06 8.44 -5.39
CA LEU A 101 4.16 7.88 -6.18
C LEU A 101 4.48 8.70 -7.43
N GLY A 102 3.47 9.30 -8.06
CA GLY A 102 3.59 10.14 -9.24
C GLY A 102 4.17 11.52 -8.97
N SER A 103 4.00 12.05 -7.75
CA SER A 103 4.44 13.39 -7.35
C SER A 103 5.92 13.47 -6.95
N GLU A 104 6.59 12.34 -6.71
CA GLU A 104 8.00 12.32 -6.30
C GLU A 104 8.94 12.62 -7.49
N PRO A 105 9.71 13.75 -7.47
CA PRO A 105 10.48 14.22 -8.62
C PRO A 105 11.59 13.24 -9.06
N GLU A 106 12.28 12.64 -8.11
CA GLU A 106 13.37 11.68 -8.33
C GLU A 106 12.89 10.22 -8.42
N GLY A 107 11.57 10.02 -8.33
CA GLY A 107 10.95 8.70 -8.21
C GLY A 107 10.90 8.20 -6.78
N SER A 108 9.78 7.59 -6.44
CA SER A 108 9.57 6.96 -5.14
C SER A 108 10.25 5.59 -5.06
N HIS A 109 10.48 5.10 -3.85
CA HIS A 109 10.88 3.72 -3.54
C HIS A 109 9.76 3.00 -2.79
N TYR A 110 8.65 3.69 -2.53
CA TYR A 110 7.67 3.28 -1.55
C TYR A 110 6.81 2.10 -2.00
N ALA A 111 6.43 2.02 -3.28
CA ALA A 111 5.70 0.86 -3.78
C ALA A 111 6.54 -0.42 -3.71
N ARG A 112 7.83 -0.35 -4.06
CA ARG A 112 8.78 -1.46 -3.92
C ARG A 112 9.00 -1.84 -2.47
N PHE A 113 9.11 -0.83 -1.59
CA PHE A 113 9.19 -1.05 -0.15
C PHE A 113 7.98 -1.83 0.36
N ILE A 114 6.76 -1.36 0.09
CA ILE A 114 5.54 -2.07 0.50
C ILE A 114 5.53 -3.50 -0.05
N ALA A 115 5.75 -3.69 -1.35
CA ALA A 115 5.71 -5.00 -1.98
C ALA A 115 6.72 -6.00 -1.37
N ARG A 116 7.88 -5.53 -0.91
CA ARG A 116 8.91 -6.38 -0.27
C ARG A 116 8.68 -6.62 1.20
N VAL A 117 8.07 -5.67 1.89
CA VAL A 117 7.91 -5.69 3.36
C VAL A 117 6.58 -6.30 3.77
N ALA A 118 5.51 -6.08 2.98
CA ALA A 118 4.18 -6.57 3.30
C ALA A 118 4.11 -8.08 3.65
N PRO A 119 4.80 -8.99 2.94
CA PRO A 119 4.76 -10.42 3.28
C PRO A 119 5.38 -10.76 4.64
N SER A 120 6.21 -9.88 5.20
CA SER A 120 6.96 -10.09 6.44
C SER A 120 6.38 -9.34 7.64
N VAL A 121 5.35 -8.53 7.44
CA VAL A 121 4.70 -7.72 8.48
C VAL A 121 3.29 -8.23 8.69
N ASP A 122 2.98 -8.60 9.93
CA ASP A 122 1.60 -8.92 10.31
C ASP A 122 0.77 -7.62 10.40
N PHE A 123 0.15 -7.27 9.27
CA PHE A 123 -0.77 -6.13 9.18
C PHE A 123 -2.09 -6.35 9.97
N VAL A 124 -2.35 -7.57 10.42
CA VAL A 124 -3.56 -7.95 11.16
C VAL A 124 -3.30 -7.96 12.67
N GLY A 125 -2.07 -8.25 13.08
CA GLY A 125 -1.65 -8.36 14.48
C GLY A 125 -1.18 -7.02 15.07
N GLY A 126 -2.05 -6.33 15.79
CA GLY A 126 -1.77 -5.33 16.84
C GLY A 126 -0.81 -4.15 16.60
N ALA A 127 0.32 -4.35 15.96
CA ALA A 127 1.32 -3.29 15.74
C ALA A 127 0.84 -2.16 14.80
N LEU A 128 -0.14 -2.46 13.96
CA LEU A 128 -0.77 -1.52 13.02
C LEU A 128 -2.20 -1.15 13.44
N GLU A 129 -2.73 -1.74 14.50
CA GLU A 129 -4.08 -1.41 15.01
C GLU A 129 -4.19 0.06 15.48
N GLU A 130 -3.06 0.67 15.86
CA GLU A 130 -2.96 2.11 16.11
C GLU A 130 -3.05 2.94 14.82
N ILE A 131 -2.82 2.33 13.65
CA ILE A 131 -3.04 2.94 12.34
C ILE A 131 -4.44 2.51 11.83
N ARG A 132 -5.46 2.72 12.64
CA ARG A 132 -6.86 2.78 12.13
C ARG A 132 -6.95 4.02 11.26
N ASP A 133 -6.61 3.81 10.01
CA ASP A 133 -6.47 4.85 9.02
C ASP A 133 -7.65 4.84 8.06
N ALA A 134 -7.67 5.83 7.18
CA ALA A 134 -8.65 5.93 6.13
C ALA A 134 -8.69 4.68 5.23
N ASN A 135 -7.59 3.91 5.14
CA ASN A 135 -7.57 2.67 4.38
C ASN A 135 -8.45 1.58 5.02
N SER A 136 -8.44 1.47 6.35
CA SER A 136 -9.31 0.53 7.08
C SER A 136 -10.80 0.82 6.81
N GLU A 137 -11.16 2.10 6.73
CA GLU A 137 -12.52 2.51 6.36
C GLU A 137 -12.86 2.14 4.92
N VAL A 138 -11.94 2.39 3.95
CA VAL A 138 -12.13 1.96 2.56
C VAL A 138 -12.34 0.44 2.48
N VAL A 139 -11.49 -0.35 3.14
CA VAL A 139 -11.60 -1.83 3.19
C VAL A 139 -12.95 -2.25 3.76
N ALA A 140 -13.38 -1.66 4.87
CA ALA A 140 -14.65 -1.98 5.50
C ALA A 140 -15.85 -1.68 4.58
N ARG A 141 -15.82 -0.55 3.87
CA ARG A 141 -16.85 -0.17 2.89
C ARG A 141 -16.83 -1.11 1.67
N LEU A 142 -15.67 -1.41 1.10
CA LEU A 142 -15.52 -2.37 0.00
C LEU A 142 -16.13 -3.72 0.36
N VAL A 143 -15.78 -4.28 1.54
CA VAL A 143 -16.32 -5.56 1.99
C VAL A 143 -17.85 -5.53 2.13
N ARG A 144 -18.43 -4.42 2.60
CA ARG A 144 -19.90 -4.26 2.67
C ARG A 144 -20.56 -4.23 1.30
N THR A 145 -19.93 -3.56 0.32
CA THR A 145 -20.44 -3.44 -1.05
C THR A 145 -20.46 -4.78 -1.79
N LEU A 146 -19.57 -5.72 -1.42
CA LEU A 146 -19.45 -7.04 -2.04
C LEU A 146 -20.48 -8.06 -1.50
N GLY A 147 -21.76 -7.67 -1.36
CA GLY A 147 -22.82 -8.51 -0.78
C GLY A 147 -23.13 -9.81 -1.54
N HIS A 148 -22.60 -9.98 -2.76
CA HIS A 148 -22.70 -11.22 -3.54
C HIS A 148 -21.70 -12.29 -3.09
N LEU A 149 -20.74 -11.94 -2.22
CA LEU A 149 -19.71 -12.81 -1.66
C LEU A 149 -19.96 -13.07 -0.17
N SER A 150 -19.48 -14.18 0.36
CA SER A 150 -19.37 -14.30 1.82
C SER A 150 -18.35 -13.30 2.35
N ARG A 151 -18.57 -12.82 3.59
CA ARG A 151 -17.68 -11.83 4.22
C ARG A 151 -16.20 -12.24 4.17
N ARG A 152 -15.90 -13.52 4.42
CA ARG A 152 -14.53 -14.05 4.35
C ARG A 152 -13.95 -13.93 2.94
N VAL A 153 -14.71 -14.33 1.91
CA VAL A 153 -14.26 -14.23 0.52
C VAL A 153 -14.10 -12.78 0.08
N ALA A 154 -14.97 -11.87 0.55
CA ALA A 154 -14.85 -10.45 0.27
C ALA A 154 -13.54 -9.87 0.83
N TYR A 155 -13.20 -10.17 2.09
CA TYR A 155 -11.90 -9.76 2.67
C TYR A 155 -10.71 -10.33 1.90
N GLU A 156 -10.71 -11.65 1.60
CA GLU A 156 -9.65 -12.29 0.82
C GLU A 156 -9.45 -11.62 -0.56
N ARG A 157 -10.55 -11.24 -1.24
CA ARG A 157 -10.46 -10.57 -2.54
C ARG A 157 -9.95 -9.14 -2.45
N VAL A 158 -10.39 -8.39 -1.46
CA VAL A 158 -9.89 -7.02 -1.22
C VAL A 158 -8.39 -7.06 -0.92
N ASP A 159 -7.93 -8.01 -0.11
CA ASP A 159 -6.51 -8.20 0.16
C ASP A 159 -5.72 -8.55 -1.12
N LEU A 160 -6.20 -9.53 -1.90
CA LEU A 160 -5.58 -9.91 -3.18
C LEU A 160 -5.56 -8.76 -4.18
N MET A 161 -6.61 -7.95 -4.23
CA MET A 161 -6.68 -6.76 -5.07
C MET A 161 -5.61 -5.75 -4.69
N TYR A 162 -5.43 -5.43 -3.40
CA TYR A 162 -4.37 -4.54 -2.94
C TYR A 162 -2.97 -5.09 -3.27
N ASN A 163 -2.73 -6.39 -3.04
CA ASN A 163 -1.46 -7.03 -3.39
C ASN A 163 -1.17 -6.94 -4.89
N MET A 164 -2.18 -7.14 -5.75
CA MET A 164 -2.05 -6.97 -7.20
C MET A 164 -1.67 -5.54 -7.57
N VAL A 165 -2.38 -4.55 -7.02
CA VAL A 165 -2.14 -3.13 -7.31
C VAL A 165 -0.76 -2.70 -6.84
N VAL A 166 -0.38 -3.01 -5.61
CA VAL A 166 0.93 -2.65 -5.06
C VAL A 166 2.06 -3.30 -5.86
N SER A 167 1.90 -4.57 -6.26
CA SER A 167 2.89 -5.27 -7.10
C SER A 167 3.06 -4.61 -8.47
N ALA A 168 1.95 -4.21 -9.11
CA ALA A 168 2.00 -3.52 -10.40
C ALA A 168 2.66 -2.14 -10.28
N LEU A 169 2.34 -1.36 -9.25
CA LEU A 169 2.97 -0.08 -8.96
C LEU A 169 4.46 -0.22 -8.64
N ALA A 170 4.86 -1.28 -7.91
CA ALA A 170 6.26 -1.58 -7.62
C ALA A 170 7.06 -1.92 -8.89
N VAL A 171 6.48 -2.67 -9.82
CA VAL A 171 7.09 -2.96 -11.13
C VAL A 171 7.21 -1.68 -11.95
N TYR A 172 6.18 -0.82 -11.94
CA TYR A 172 6.24 0.48 -12.60
C TYR A 172 7.40 1.33 -12.07
N GLU A 173 7.48 1.47 -10.75
CA GLU A 173 8.52 2.23 -10.03
C GLU A 173 9.92 1.68 -10.33
N GLN A 174 10.10 0.35 -10.33
CA GLN A 174 11.37 -0.31 -10.66
C GLN A 174 11.81 -0.01 -12.10
N ARG A 175 10.91 -0.19 -13.08
CA ARG A 175 11.21 0.07 -14.48
C ARG A 175 11.58 1.52 -14.75
N ARG A 176 10.85 2.45 -14.11
CA ARG A 176 11.16 3.88 -14.19
C ARG A 176 12.55 4.18 -13.65
N ALA A 177 12.92 3.63 -12.50
CA ALA A 177 14.23 3.81 -11.89
C ALA A 177 15.37 3.26 -12.74
N GLU A 178 15.12 2.19 -13.49
CA GLU A 178 16.09 1.55 -14.40
C GLU A 178 16.08 2.13 -15.83
N GLY A 179 15.24 3.12 -16.10
CA GLY A 179 15.08 3.69 -17.47
C GLY A 179 14.51 2.69 -18.47
N LEU A 180 13.86 1.62 -18.01
CA LEU A 180 13.24 0.62 -18.84
C LEU A 180 11.88 1.10 -19.35
N PRO A 181 11.44 0.65 -20.56
CA PRO A 181 10.10 0.97 -21.05
C PRO A 181 9.07 0.51 -20.04
N VAL A 182 8.31 1.45 -19.55
CA VAL A 182 7.13 1.16 -18.78
C VAL A 182 6.00 0.96 -19.76
N VAL A 183 5.07 0.38 -19.84
CA VAL A 183 3.97 0.19 -20.80
C VAL A 183 3.82 1.40 -21.74
N GLN A 184 3.23 1.27 -22.88
CA GLN A 184 3.03 2.38 -23.83
C GLN A 184 2.03 3.46 -23.32
N ALA A 185 1.41 3.25 -22.14
CA ALA A 185 0.48 4.16 -21.49
C ALA A 185 1.21 5.14 -20.55
N THR A 186 0.62 6.30 -20.34
CA THR A 186 1.04 7.23 -19.28
C THR A 186 0.82 6.60 -17.89
N PHE A 187 1.46 7.16 -16.85
CA PHE A 187 1.23 6.69 -15.47
C PHE A 187 -0.25 6.78 -15.08
N ALA A 188 -0.92 7.87 -15.46
CA ALA A 188 -2.34 8.07 -15.18
C ALA A 188 -3.21 6.97 -15.84
N GLU A 189 -2.97 6.67 -17.12
CA GLU A 189 -3.67 5.58 -17.82
C GLU A 189 -3.38 4.22 -17.20
N THR A 190 -2.15 3.98 -16.74
CA THR A 190 -1.79 2.75 -16.01
C THR A 190 -2.61 2.62 -14.72
N VAL A 191 -2.78 3.72 -13.98
CA VAL A 191 -3.60 3.76 -12.75
C VAL A 191 -5.07 3.50 -13.08
N ASP A 192 -5.60 4.09 -14.15
CA ASP A 192 -6.99 3.87 -14.59
C ASP A 192 -7.22 2.40 -14.98
N HIS A 193 -6.29 1.78 -15.71
CA HIS A 193 -6.35 0.35 -16.02
C HIS A 193 -6.30 -0.52 -14.75
N LEU A 194 -5.46 -0.17 -13.76
CA LEU A 194 -5.42 -0.89 -12.48
C LEU A 194 -6.73 -0.80 -11.73
N ILE A 195 -7.39 0.35 -11.75
CA ILE A 195 -8.72 0.55 -11.16
C ILE A 195 -9.76 -0.31 -11.88
N ASP A 196 -9.77 -0.32 -13.21
CA ASP A 196 -10.68 -1.15 -14.01
C ASP A 196 -10.51 -2.65 -13.68
N MET A 197 -9.26 -3.12 -13.62
CA MET A 197 -8.94 -4.50 -13.25
C MET A 197 -9.35 -4.81 -11.81
N ALA A 198 -9.12 -3.90 -10.87
CA ALA A 198 -9.51 -4.03 -9.47
C ALA A 198 -11.02 -4.18 -9.32
N VAL A 199 -11.80 -3.29 -9.95
CA VAL A 199 -13.27 -3.35 -9.97
C VAL A 199 -13.74 -4.69 -10.55
N GLY A 200 -13.26 -5.07 -11.74
CA GLY A 200 -13.65 -6.33 -12.38
C GLY A 200 -13.30 -7.57 -11.54
N SER A 201 -12.18 -7.56 -10.84
CA SER A 201 -11.77 -8.67 -9.96
C SER A 201 -12.69 -8.81 -8.75
N LEU A 202 -13.18 -7.71 -8.20
CA LEU A 202 -14.09 -7.69 -7.05
C LEU A 202 -15.54 -8.05 -7.45
N GLU A 203 -15.99 -7.67 -8.63
CA GLU A 203 -17.33 -8.00 -9.18
C GLU A 203 -17.44 -9.48 -9.59
N ALA A 204 -16.33 -10.14 -9.86
CA ALA A 204 -16.34 -11.52 -10.34
C ALA A 204 -17.11 -12.46 -9.39
N ALA A 205 -17.94 -13.34 -9.95
CA ALA A 205 -18.70 -14.34 -9.18
C ALA A 205 -17.77 -15.30 -8.42
N ASP A 206 -18.23 -15.82 -7.26
CA ASP A 206 -17.52 -16.89 -6.56
C ASP A 206 -17.64 -18.22 -7.34
N SER A 207 -16.51 -18.67 -7.88
CA SER A 207 -16.44 -19.91 -8.66
C SER A 207 -16.84 -21.16 -7.87
N LYS A 208 -16.71 -21.16 -6.52
CA LYS A 208 -17.13 -22.27 -5.64
C LYS A 208 -18.62 -22.28 -5.43
N ALA A 209 -19.27 -21.10 -5.32
CA ALA A 209 -20.73 -20.99 -5.22
C ALA A 209 -21.41 -21.47 -6.51
N GLY A 210 -20.85 -21.13 -7.67
CA GLY A 210 -21.34 -21.60 -8.97
C GLY A 210 -21.24 -23.13 -9.14
N ARG A 211 -20.15 -23.75 -8.67
CA ARG A 211 -20.01 -25.23 -8.69
C ARG A 211 -21.01 -25.92 -7.77
N ARG A 212 -21.24 -25.39 -6.55
CA ARG A 212 -22.24 -25.94 -5.61
C ARG A 212 -23.66 -25.88 -6.18
N ARG A 213 -24.05 -24.76 -6.82
CA ARG A 213 -25.37 -24.62 -7.47
C ARG A 213 -25.55 -25.61 -8.63
N ARG A 214 -24.54 -25.84 -9.47
CA ARG A 214 -24.58 -26.82 -10.56
C ARG A 214 -24.65 -28.26 -10.05
N ALA A 215 -23.94 -28.60 -8.98
CA ALA A 215 -24.00 -29.91 -8.35
C ALA A 215 -25.39 -30.18 -7.72
N ALA A 216 -25.99 -29.16 -7.07
CA ALA A 216 -27.33 -29.27 -6.48
C ALA A 216 -28.45 -29.32 -7.53
N ALA A 217 -28.26 -28.79 -8.73
CA ALA A 217 -29.23 -28.86 -9.82
C ALA A 217 -29.12 -30.15 -10.65
N ALA A 218 -28.10 -30.99 -10.42
CA ALA A 218 -27.89 -32.25 -11.08
C ALA A 218 -28.40 -33.47 -10.27
N HIS A 219 -29.00 -33.22 -9.09
CA HIS A 219 -29.68 -34.21 -8.22
C HIS A 219 -31.14 -33.83 -8.06
#